data_951bc5b751d3f5d1d35818b2172ca9cf
#
_entry.id   951bc5b751d3f5d1d35818b2172ca9cf
#
_cell.length_a   1.000
_cell.length_b   1.000
_cell.length_c   1.000
_cell.angle_alpha   90.00
_cell.angle_beta   90.00
_cell.angle_gamma   90.00
#
_symmetry.space_group_name_H-M   'P 1'
#
loop_
_entity.id
_entity.type
_entity.pdbx_description
1 polymer ?
#
loop_
_entity_poly.entity_id
_entity_poly.type
_entity_poly.pdbx_seq_one_letter_code
_entity_poly.pdbx_strand_id
1 'polypeptide(L)'
;MLMADRCLLYYITDRSQFRGDEPARRRALLAKIAEAASVGVDYIQLREKDLSARELEMLAGDALAAVRKSTPLRTEDRELRTRLLINSRTDVALAAGADGVHLRSDDIAPHEVRHVLEASAHRPSATDHFLVAASCHTAADAFRAESEKADFAVFAPVFGKRGLAGTPPAGLAALREACRAKIRVLALGGVTAENASLCLEAGAAGIAAIRLFQENKIEDVARALRAL
;
A
#
# COMPACT_ATOMS: atom_id res chain seq x y z
N MET A 1 -18.28 16.36 -8.36
CA MET A 1 -18.33 14.90 -8.23
C MET A 1 -17.27 14.56 -7.19
N LEU A 2 -17.70 14.22 -6.00
CA LEU A 2 -16.84 14.02 -4.84
C LEU A 2 -15.93 12.80 -5.09
N MET A 3 -14.64 12.91 -4.76
CA MET A 3 -13.58 11.89 -4.91
C MET A 3 -13.81 10.58 -4.14
N ALA A 4 -15.01 10.33 -3.60
CA ALA A 4 -15.32 9.21 -2.73
C ALA A 4 -15.47 7.86 -3.44
N ASP A 5 -15.59 7.82 -4.77
CA ASP A 5 -16.05 6.63 -5.51
C ASP A 5 -15.03 6.00 -6.45
N ARG A 6 -13.76 6.44 -6.49
CA ARG A 6 -12.78 5.80 -7.36
C ARG A 6 -12.09 4.62 -6.67
N CYS A 7 -11.83 3.55 -7.40
CA CYS A 7 -11.02 2.44 -6.92
C CYS A 7 -9.60 2.92 -6.53
N LEU A 8 -9.24 2.75 -5.26
CA LEU A 8 -7.89 3.05 -4.76
C LEU A 8 -6.91 1.96 -5.21
N LEU A 9 -5.72 2.38 -5.63
CA LEU A 9 -4.68 1.48 -6.12
C LEU A 9 -3.52 1.46 -5.15
N TYR A 10 -3.11 0.28 -4.69
CA TYR A 10 -2.00 0.09 -3.77
C TYR A 10 -0.99 -0.92 -4.33
N TYR A 11 0.11 -0.42 -4.87
CA TYR A 11 1.22 -1.24 -5.33
C TYR A 11 2.11 -1.64 -4.15
N ILE A 12 2.27 -2.95 -3.91
CA ILE A 12 3.19 -3.51 -2.92
C ILE A 12 4.41 -4.04 -3.65
N THR A 13 5.62 -3.62 -3.25
CA THR A 13 6.84 -4.01 -3.93
C THR A 13 7.37 -5.37 -3.47
N ASP A 14 8.12 -6.03 -4.35
CA ASP A 14 8.93 -7.22 -4.08
C ASP A 14 10.04 -7.29 -5.14
N ARG A 15 11.22 -6.69 -4.84
CA ARG A 15 12.30 -6.63 -5.83
C ARG A 15 12.87 -7.99 -6.20
N SER A 16 12.66 -9.00 -5.35
CA SER A 16 13.14 -10.36 -5.63
C SER A 16 12.50 -11.00 -6.87
N GLN A 17 11.34 -10.47 -7.30
CA GLN A 17 10.65 -10.94 -8.51
C GLN A 17 11.25 -10.37 -9.80
N PHE A 18 12.10 -9.35 -9.74
CA PHE A 18 12.82 -8.87 -10.91
C PHE A 18 14.04 -9.76 -11.21
N ARG A 19 14.36 -9.89 -12.49
CA ARG A 19 15.51 -10.68 -12.96
C ARG A 19 16.81 -9.90 -12.78
N GLY A 20 17.92 -10.61 -12.68
CA GLY A 20 19.27 -10.04 -12.62
C GLY A 20 19.89 -10.03 -11.22
N ASP A 21 21.01 -9.35 -11.10
CA ASP A 21 21.72 -9.11 -9.86
C ASP A 21 21.02 -8.04 -9.00
N GLU A 22 21.50 -7.83 -7.79
CA GLU A 22 20.90 -6.87 -6.87
C GLU A 22 20.85 -5.42 -7.42
N PRO A 23 21.91 -4.88 -8.06
CA PRO A 23 21.82 -3.55 -8.69
C PRO A 23 20.77 -3.48 -9.80
N ALA A 24 20.63 -4.54 -10.62
CA ALA A 24 19.61 -4.58 -11.67
C ALA A 24 18.18 -4.63 -11.09
N ARG A 25 17.97 -5.44 -10.05
CA ARG A 25 16.68 -5.52 -9.33
C ARG A 25 16.28 -4.19 -8.72
N ARG A 26 17.21 -3.47 -8.06
CA ARG A 26 16.96 -2.13 -7.51
C ARG A 26 16.59 -1.12 -8.60
N ARG A 27 17.31 -1.11 -9.71
CA ARG A 27 16.97 -0.23 -10.86
C ARG A 27 15.58 -0.54 -11.41
N ALA A 28 15.25 -1.82 -11.59
CA ALA A 28 13.93 -2.24 -12.08
C ALA A 28 12.81 -1.86 -11.11
N LEU A 29 13.02 -2.03 -9.80
CA LEU A 29 12.08 -1.61 -8.77
C LEU A 29 11.83 -0.09 -8.83
N LEU A 30 12.90 0.73 -8.85
CA LEU A 30 12.77 2.19 -8.89
C LEU A 30 12.08 2.66 -10.17
N ALA A 31 12.37 2.02 -11.32
CA ALA A 31 11.66 2.30 -12.56
C ALA A 31 10.16 1.96 -12.46
N LYS A 32 9.82 0.85 -11.81
CA LYS A 32 8.42 0.45 -11.59
C LYS A 32 7.68 1.39 -10.61
N ILE A 33 8.38 1.87 -9.57
CA ILE A 33 7.85 2.90 -8.65
C ILE A 33 7.59 4.22 -9.41
N ALA A 34 8.53 4.64 -10.27
CA ALA A 34 8.38 5.83 -11.09
C ALA A 34 7.19 5.70 -12.07
N GLU A 35 7.02 4.53 -12.71
CA GLU A 35 5.86 4.22 -13.55
C GLU A 35 4.56 4.34 -12.76
N ALA A 36 4.48 3.74 -11.55
CA ALA A 36 3.31 3.80 -10.69
C ALA A 36 2.95 5.25 -10.31
N ALA A 37 3.95 6.06 -9.95
CA ALA A 37 3.73 7.46 -9.61
C ALA A 37 3.26 8.30 -10.80
N SER A 38 3.80 8.04 -12.01
CA SER A 38 3.43 8.79 -13.23
C SER A 38 1.98 8.58 -13.66
N VAL A 39 1.39 7.41 -13.37
CA VAL A 39 -0.02 7.10 -13.64
C VAL A 39 -0.93 7.37 -12.45
N GLY A 40 -0.39 7.88 -11.35
CA GLY A 40 -1.14 8.28 -10.16
C GLY A 40 -1.71 7.09 -9.37
N VAL A 41 -0.94 6.01 -9.19
CA VAL A 41 -1.25 4.98 -8.17
C VAL A 41 -1.31 5.67 -6.81
N ASP A 42 -2.34 5.39 -6.00
CA ASP A 42 -2.60 6.15 -4.78
C ASP A 42 -1.55 5.88 -3.71
N TYR A 43 -1.19 4.60 -3.53
CA TYR A 43 -0.24 4.17 -2.52
C TYR A 43 0.81 3.22 -3.10
N ILE A 44 2.04 3.33 -2.63
CA ILE A 44 3.12 2.36 -2.86
C ILE A 44 3.63 1.90 -1.50
N GLN A 45 3.71 0.58 -1.27
CA GLN A 45 4.37 0.01 -0.12
C GLN A 45 5.76 -0.50 -0.50
N LEU A 46 6.79 0.10 0.07
CA LEU A 46 8.15 -0.43 -0.04
C LEU A 46 8.30 -1.60 0.94
N ARG A 47 8.31 -2.84 0.39
CA ARG A 47 8.30 -4.08 1.18
C ARG A 47 9.43 -5.01 0.76
N GLU A 48 10.61 -4.70 1.24
CA GLU A 48 11.86 -5.44 0.96
C GLU A 48 12.37 -6.06 2.26
N LYS A 49 11.95 -7.30 2.51
CA LYS A 49 12.06 -7.97 3.82
C LYS A 49 13.47 -8.39 4.23
N ASP A 50 14.36 -8.51 3.26
CA ASP A 50 15.72 -9.01 3.41
C ASP A 50 16.76 -7.89 3.55
N LEU A 51 16.35 -6.63 3.46
CA LEU A 51 17.23 -5.49 3.64
C LEU A 51 17.44 -5.15 5.12
N SER A 52 18.67 -4.77 5.46
CA SER A 52 18.95 -4.12 6.74
C SER A 52 18.24 -2.77 6.85
N ALA A 53 18.13 -2.24 8.06
CA ALA A 53 17.51 -0.92 8.30
C ALA A 53 18.15 0.19 7.43
N ARG A 54 19.50 0.21 7.40
CA ARG A 54 20.26 1.20 6.61
C ARG A 54 20.02 1.07 5.11
N GLU A 55 20.00 -0.16 4.59
CA GLU A 55 19.75 -0.39 3.16
C GLU A 55 18.32 -0.02 2.77
N LEU A 56 17.35 -0.33 3.66
CA LEU A 56 15.95 0.03 3.45
C LEU A 56 15.76 1.55 3.49
N GLU A 57 16.43 2.25 4.40
CA GLU A 57 16.40 3.72 4.49
C GLU A 57 16.97 4.37 3.21
N MET A 58 18.12 3.89 2.73
CA MET A 58 18.70 4.37 1.47
C MET A 58 17.76 4.12 0.29
N LEU A 59 17.20 2.92 0.18
CA LEU A 59 16.27 2.58 -0.89
C LEU A 59 14.95 3.39 -0.78
N ALA A 60 14.49 3.68 0.42
CA ALA A 60 13.34 4.53 0.65
C ALA A 60 13.58 5.98 0.17
N GLY A 61 14.78 6.52 0.41
CA GLY A 61 15.19 7.81 -0.13
C GLY A 61 15.17 7.85 -1.67
N ASP A 62 15.72 6.83 -2.32
CA ASP A 62 15.70 6.69 -3.78
C ASP A 62 14.28 6.55 -4.33
N ALA A 63 13.44 5.76 -3.64
CA ALA A 63 12.04 5.56 -4.01
C ALA A 63 11.22 6.87 -3.88
N LEU A 64 11.42 7.64 -2.81
CA LEU A 64 10.79 8.95 -2.63
C LEU A 64 11.22 9.93 -3.72
N ALA A 65 12.50 9.94 -4.08
CA ALA A 65 12.99 10.77 -5.17
C ALA A 65 12.34 10.37 -6.51
N ALA A 66 12.21 9.06 -6.79
CA ALA A 66 11.54 8.55 -7.97
C ALA A 66 10.05 8.96 -8.03
N VAL A 67 9.31 8.84 -6.90
CA VAL A 67 7.92 9.27 -6.79
C VAL A 67 7.80 10.78 -7.07
N ARG A 68 8.59 11.60 -6.38
CA ARG A 68 8.52 13.08 -6.53
C ARG A 68 8.82 13.53 -7.95
N LYS A 69 9.82 12.92 -8.61
CA LYS A 69 10.20 13.25 -9.99
C LYS A 69 9.14 12.86 -11.01
N SER A 70 8.38 11.80 -10.73
CA SER A 70 7.44 11.21 -11.69
C SER A 70 5.99 11.66 -11.48
N THR A 71 5.67 12.24 -10.33
CA THR A 71 4.34 12.79 -10.07
C THR A 71 4.08 13.99 -10.99
N PRO A 72 2.97 14.03 -11.75
CA PRO A 72 2.67 15.13 -12.65
C PRO A 72 2.56 16.47 -11.91
N LEU A 73 3.23 17.51 -12.41
CA LEU A 73 3.23 18.88 -11.84
C LEU A 73 1.85 19.56 -11.76
N ARG A 74 0.84 19.01 -12.41
CA ARG A 74 -0.52 19.55 -12.46
C ARG A 74 -1.40 19.20 -11.25
N THR A 75 -0.90 18.38 -10.33
CA THR A 75 -1.65 18.07 -9.10
C THR A 75 -1.30 19.06 -8.00
N GLU A 76 -1.91 20.25 -8.05
CA GLU A 76 -1.99 21.17 -6.89
C GLU A 76 -2.75 20.50 -5.74
N ASP A 77 -3.53 19.47 -6.06
CA ASP A 77 -4.28 18.66 -5.13
C ASP A 77 -3.36 17.60 -4.50
N ARG A 78 -2.92 17.87 -3.27
CA ARG A 78 -2.07 16.98 -2.48
C ARG A 78 -2.69 15.59 -2.27
N GLU A 79 -4.00 15.47 -2.35
CA GLU A 79 -4.73 14.20 -2.22
C GLU A 79 -4.53 13.27 -3.42
N LEU A 80 -4.14 13.81 -4.58
CA LEU A 80 -3.93 13.06 -5.82
C LEU A 80 -2.50 12.58 -6.01
N ARG A 81 -1.56 12.95 -5.13
CA ARG A 81 -0.18 12.46 -5.24
C ARG A 81 -0.03 11.03 -4.74
N THR A 82 0.82 10.27 -5.40
CA THR A 82 1.23 8.95 -4.90
C THR A 82 1.93 9.08 -3.54
N ARG A 83 1.52 8.26 -2.57
CA ARG A 83 2.09 8.20 -1.22
C ARG A 83 2.94 6.95 -1.06
N LEU A 84 4.16 7.11 -0.54
CA LEU A 84 5.07 5.99 -0.24
C LEU A 84 4.98 5.61 1.24
N LEU A 85 4.64 4.36 1.50
CA LEU A 85 4.60 3.77 2.85
C LEU A 85 5.72 2.73 2.99
N ILE A 86 6.33 2.67 4.17
CA ILE A 86 7.34 1.64 4.50
C ILE A 86 6.66 0.48 5.23
N ASN A 87 6.99 -0.76 4.84
CA ASN A 87 6.46 -1.95 5.52
C ASN A 87 7.09 -2.13 6.90
N SER A 88 6.28 -2.25 7.96
CA SER A 88 6.65 -2.57 9.36
C SER A 88 7.57 -1.57 10.07
N ARG A 89 8.46 -0.92 9.36
CA ARG A 89 9.55 -0.13 9.93
C ARG A 89 9.17 1.34 10.07
N THR A 90 8.44 1.67 11.15
CA THR A 90 8.06 3.05 11.49
C THR A 90 9.28 3.96 11.67
N ASP A 91 10.34 3.45 12.27
CA ASP A 91 11.62 4.16 12.45
C ASP A 91 12.24 4.55 11.09
N VAL A 92 12.29 3.63 10.13
CA VAL A 92 12.79 3.90 8.77
C VAL A 92 11.86 4.86 8.03
N ALA A 93 10.55 4.70 8.17
CA ALA A 93 9.58 5.60 7.54
C ALA A 93 9.77 7.05 7.99
N LEU A 94 9.99 7.26 9.28
CA LEU A 94 10.25 8.59 9.84
C LEU A 94 11.61 9.14 9.40
N ALA A 95 12.68 8.32 9.47
CA ALA A 95 14.04 8.73 9.11
C ALA A 95 14.15 9.11 7.63
N ALA A 96 13.51 8.35 6.73
CA ALA A 96 13.51 8.61 5.30
C ALA A 96 12.55 9.74 4.88
N GLY A 97 11.65 10.20 5.77
CA GLY A 97 10.59 11.14 5.44
C GLY A 97 9.54 10.57 4.49
N ALA A 98 9.19 9.30 4.65
CA ALA A 98 8.13 8.64 3.92
C ALA A 98 6.75 9.17 4.34
N ASP A 99 5.74 8.96 3.50
CA ASP A 99 4.38 9.45 3.75
C ASP A 99 3.64 8.64 4.81
N GLY A 100 4.18 7.46 5.22
CA GLY A 100 3.56 6.64 6.23
C GLY A 100 4.21 5.26 6.42
N VAL A 101 3.54 4.44 7.19
CA VAL A 101 3.92 3.06 7.49
C VAL A 101 2.75 2.11 7.23
N HIS A 102 3.07 0.90 6.77
CA HIS A 102 2.12 -0.21 6.70
C HIS A 102 2.47 -1.25 7.74
N LEU A 103 1.65 -1.37 8.77
CA LEU A 103 1.85 -2.29 9.88
C LEU A 103 1.33 -3.69 9.54
N ARG A 104 2.10 -4.71 9.87
CA ARG A 104 1.65 -6.10 9.84
C ARG A 104 0.78 -6.38 11.06
N SER A 105 0.10 -7.51 11.04
CA SER A 105 -0.76 -7.94 12.16
C SER A 105 -0.03 -8.22 13.47
N ASP A 106 1.31 -8.43 13.39
CA ASP A 106 2.21 -8.70 14.53
C ASP A 106 3.15 -7.52 14.87
N ASP A 107 2.98 -6.38 14.22
CA ASP A 107 3.69 -5.14 14.55
C ASP A 107 3.01 -4.40 15.73
N ILE A 108 3.59 -3.29 16.16
CA ILE A 108 2.97 -2.40 17.16
C ILE A 108 1.61 -1.89 16.65
N ALA A 109 0.71 -1.60 17.55
CA ALA A 109 -0.64 -1.15 17.19
C ALA A 109 -0.66 0.24 16.55
N PRO A 110 -1.60 0.54 15.63
CA PRO A 110 -1.74 1.86 15.02
C PRO A 110 -1.74 3.03 16.01
N HIS A 111 -2.43 2.91 17.12
CA HIS A 111 -2.51 3.96 18.14
C HIS A 111 -1.14 4.23 18.82
N GLU A 112 -0.29 3.22 18.95
CA GLU A 112 1.06 3.38 19.49
C GLU A 112 1.94 4.19 18.52
N VAL A 113 1.83 3.94 17.20
CA VAL A 113 2.49 4.78 16.19
C VAL A 113 2.02 6.22 16.29
N ARG A 114 0.70 6.46 16.45
CA ARG A 114 0.14 7.80 16.64
C ARG A 114 0.73 8.49 17.87
N HIS A 115 0.84 7.76 18.98
CA HIS A 115 1.42 8.27 20.21
C HIS A 115 2.92 8.67 20.03
N VAL A 116 3.69 7.82 19.35
CA VAL A 116 5.11 8.14 19.02
C VAL A 116 5.20 9.40 18.16
N LEU A 117 4.33 9.56 17.17
CA LEU A 117 4.29 10.75 16.31
C LEU A 117 3.94 12.03 17.10
N GLU A 118 3.01 11.95 18.03
CA GLU A 118 2.61 13.07 18.90
C GLU A 118 3.75 13.47 19.86
N ALA A 119 4.50 12.50 20.37
CA ALA A 119 5.60 12.71 21.31
C ALA A 119 6.91 13.16 20.65
N SER A 120 7.06 12.92 19.33
CA SER A 120 8.31 13.20 18.62
C SER A 120 8.41 14.67 18.17
N ALA A 121 9.62 15.26 18.30
CA ALA A 121 9.92 16.56 17.71
C ALA A 121 9.93 16.53 16.15
N HIS A 122 9.97 15.34 15.56
CA HIS A 122 9.88 15.11 14.11
C HIS A 122 8.41 15.01 13.68
N ARG A 123 7.59 16.00 14.02
CA ARG A 123 6.26 16.10 13.43
C ARG A 123 6.41 16.27 11.92
N PRO A 124 5.73 15.43 11.12
CA PRO A 124 5.49 15.81 9.72
C PRO A 124 4.99 17.24 9.73
N SER A 125 5.38 18.03 8.72
CA SER A 125 4.86 19.41 8.60
C SER A 125 3.36 19.40 8.95
N ALA A 126 2.88 20.44 9.65
CA ALA A 126 1.46 20.56 10.08
C ALA A 126 0.45 20.35 8.91
N THR A 127 0.95 20.28 7.70
CA THR A 127 0.20 20.08 6.45
C THR A 127 0.25 18.65 5.91
N ASP A 128 1.11 17.75 6.43
CA ASP A 128 1.27 16.38 5.92
C ASP A 128 0.88 15.35 6.98
N HIS A 129 -0.28 14.72 6.77
CA HIS A 129 -0.74 13.63 7.62
C HIS A 129 0.09 12.37 7.35
N PHE A 130 0.76 11.84 8.38
CA PHE A 130 1.50 10.57 8.31
C PHE A 130 0.51 9.41 8.32
N LEU A 131 0.50 8.62 7.25
CA LEU A 131 -0.42 7.51 7.06
C LEU A 131 -0.01 6.29 7.88
N VAL A 132 -0.98 5.66 8.52
CA VAL A 132 -0.82 4.37 9.20
C VAL A 132 -1.81 3.38 8.60
N ALA A 133 -1.30 2.46 7.80
CA ALA A 133 -2.09 1.37 7.24
C ALA A 133 -1.89 0.09 8.06
N ALA A 134 -2.89 -0.79 8.12
CA ALA A 134 -2.82 -2.04 8.86
C ALA A 134 -3.21 -3.25 8.01
N SER A 135 -2.44 -4.35 8.13
CA SER A 135 -2.79 -5.66 7.57
C SER A 135 -3.87 -6.33 8.41
N CYS A 136 -4.92 -6.85 7.78
CA CYS A 136 -6.03 -7.53 8.41
C CYS A 136 -6.28 -8.89 7.74
N HIS A 137 -6.56 -9.91 8.54
CA HIS A 137 -6.85 -11.26 8.09
C HIS A 137 -8.28 -11.71 8.41
N THR A 138 -8.91 -11.00 9.33
CA THR A 138 -10.29 -11.21 9.76
C THR A 138 -11.06 -9.88 9.78
N ALA A 139 -12.40 -9.95 9.83
CA ALA A 139 -13.22 -8.75 10.01
C ALA A 139 -12.93 -8.07 11.37
N ALA A 140 -12.68 -8.87 12.42
CA ALA A 140 -12.30 -8.34 13.73
C ALA A 140 -11.01 -7.51 13.68
N ASP A 141 -10.03 -7.89 12.83
CA ASP A 141 -8.82 -7.09 12.64
C ASP A 141 -9.13 -5.73 12.02
N ALA A 142 -10.07 -5.67 11.06
CA ALA A 142 -10.46 -4.41 10.43
C ALA A 142 -11.15 -3.46 11.43
N PHE A 143 -12.06 -3.98 12.28
CA PHE A 143 -12.69 -3.21 13.35
C PHE A 143 -11.66 -2.76 14.41
N ARG A 144 -10.68 -3.61 14.72
CA ARG A 144 -9.59 -3.25 15.63
C ARG A 144 -8.74 -2.12 15.02
N ALA A 145 -8.33 -2.24 13.74
CA ALA A 145 -7.57 -1.20 13.05
C ALA A 145 -8.31 0.14 13.04
N GLU A 146 -9.65 0.14 12.85
CA GLU A 146 -10.50 1.32 12.99
C GLU A 146 -10.41 1.92 14.39
N SER A 147 -10.64 1.11 15.43
CA SER A 147 -10.62 1.58 16.82
C SER A 147 -9.26 2.12 17.25
N GLU A 148 -8.20 1.59 16.67
CA GLU A 148 -6.81 1.99 16.90
C GLU A 148 -6.32 3.13 15.98
N LYS A 149 -7.25 3.76 15.22
CA LYS A 149 -6.99 4.94 14.38
C LYS A 149 -6.01 4.69 13.23
N ALA A 150 -6.07 3.52 12.60
CA ALA A 150 -5.47 3.32 11.28
C ALA A 150 -6.22 4.17 10.23
N ASP A 151 -5.54 4.64 9.19
CA ASP A 151 -6.16 5.40 8.10
C ASP A 151 -6.90 4.49 7.12
N PHE A 152 -6.36 3.29 6.92
CA PHE A 152 -6.99 2.24 6.11
C PHE A 152 -6.47 0.85 6.46
N ALA A 153 -7.22 -0.16 6.08
CA ALA A 153 -6.86 -1.55 6.27
C ALA A 153 -6.60 -2.24 4.92
N VAL A 154 -5.74 -3.26 4.92
CA VAL A 154 -5.53 -4.15 3.77
C VAL A 154 -5.93 -5.55 4.19
N PHE A 155 -7.03 -6.03 3.64
CA PHE A 155 -7.60 -7.34 3.96
C PHE A 155 -7.05 -8.44 3.05
N ALA A 156 -6.43 -9.47 3.62
CA ALA A 156 -5.75 -10.52 2.89
C ALA A 156 -5.74 -11.87 3.61
N PRO A 157 -5.72 -12.99 2.86
CA PRO A 157 -5.89 -13.09 1.41
C PRO A 157 -7.36 -13.24 1.02
N VAL A 158 -7.84 -12.47 0.04
CA VAL A 158 -9.23 -12.61 -0.44
C VAL A 158 -9.40 -13.86 -1.29
N PHE A 159 -8.48 -14.08 -2.23
CA PHE A 159 -8.45 -15.26 -3.09
C PHE A 159 -7.19 -16.09 -2.85
N GLY A 160 -7.24 -17.38 -3.18
CA GLY A 160 -6.09 -18.27 -3.10
C GLY A 160 -4.98 -17.87 -4.08
N LYS A 161 -3.73 -18.07 -3.69
CA LYS A 161 -2.58 -17.92 -4.59
C LYS A 161 -2.54 -19.08 -5.55
N ARG A 162 -2.55 -18.83 -6.85
CA ARG A 162 -2.33 -19.89 -7.86
C ARG A 162 -0.98 -20.58 -7.61
N GLY A 163 -1.01 -21.91 -7.45
CA GLY A 163 0.18 -22.76 -7.44
C GLY A 163 1.00 -22.77 -6.14
N LEU A 164 0.52 -22.19 -5.05
CA LEU A 164 1.22 -22.23 -3.76
C LEU A 164 0.28 -22.78 -2.67
N ALA A 165 0.69 -23.82 -1.97
CA ALA A 165 0.11 -24.18 -0.68
C ALA A 165 0.39 -23.03 0.29
N GLY A 166 -0.65 -22.40 0.81
CA GLY A 166 -0.54 -21.24 1.69
C GLY A 166 -1.79 -21.10 2.56
N THR A 167 -1.88 -19.99 3.27
CA THR A 167 -3.06 -19.65 4.07
C THR A 167 -4.32 -19.75 3.21
N PRO A 168 -5.36 -20.48 3.63
CA PRO A 168 -6.63 -20.54 2.92
C PRO A 168 -7.18 -19.13 2.67
N PRO A 169 -7.82 -18.88 1.52
CA PRO A 169 -8.43 -17.58 1.25
C PRO A 169 -9.58 -17.34 2.24
N ALA A 170 -9.68 -16.14 2.75
CA ALA A 170 -10.78 -15.72 3.61
C ALA A 170 -12.11 -15.58 2.82
N GLY A 171 -12.00 -15.28 1.54
CA GLY A 171 -13.12 -15.17 0.61
C GLY A 171 -13.85 -13.82 0.65
N LEU A 172 -14.75 -13.65 -0.30
CA LEU A 172 -15.52 -12.40 -0.47
C LEU A 172 -16.51 -12.14 0.69
N ALA A 173 -17.03 -13.19 1.33
CA ALA A 173 -17.92 -13.03 2.47
C ALA A 173 -17.21 -12.38 3.66
N ALA A 174 -15.99 -12.83 3.97
CA ALA A 174 -15.18 -12.23 5.03
C ALA A 174 -14.71 -10.82 4.68
N LEU A 175 -14.37 -10.56 3.39
CA LEU A 175 -14.07 -9.22 2.92
C LEU A 175 -15.27 -8.28 3.11
N ARG A 176 -16.47 -8.71 2.73
CA ARG A 176 -17.71 -7.92 2.91
C ARG A 176 -17.95 -7.57 4.37
N GLU A 177 -17.71 -8.51 5.29
CA GLU A 177 -17.83 -8.24 6.72
C GLU A 177 -16.75 -7.25 7.21
N ALA A 178 -15.50 -7.38 6.74
CA ALA A 178 -14.43 -6.44 7.07
C ALA A 178 -14.71 -5.02 6.55
N CYS A 179 -15.35 -4.90 5.37
CA CYS A 179 -15.73 -3.62 4.78
C CYS A 179 -16.88 -2.89 5.52
N ARG A 180 -17.45 -3.48 6.58
CA ARG A 180 -18.39 -2.79 7.48
C ARG A 180 -17.68 -1.86 8.47
N ALA A 181 -16.36 -1.98 8.63
CA ALA A 181 -15.57 -0.99 9.35
C ALA A 181 -15.69 0.38 8.68
N LYS A 182 -15.61 1.46 9.46
CA LYS A 182 -15.73 2.84 8.95
C LYS A 182 -14.47 3.36 8.29
N ILE A 183 -13.37 2.61 8.36
CA ILE A 183 -12.15 2.91 7.60
C ILE A 183 -12.20 2.26 6.21
N ARG A 184 -11.43 2.79 5.27
CA ARG A 184 -11.29 2.17 3.94
C ARG A 184 -10.60 0.81 4.05
N VAL A 185 -11.17 -0.21 3.40
CA VAL A 185 -10.59 -1.54 3.32
C VAL A 185 -10.18 -1.83 1.88
N LEU A 186 -8.91 -2.14 1.64
CA LEU A 186 -8.39 -2.55 0.34
C LEU A 186 -8.23 -4.07 0.28
N ALA A 187 -8.62 -4.67 -0.83
CA ALA A 187 -8.55 -6.12 -1.02
C ALA A 187 -7.17 -6.53 -1.54
N LEU A 188 -6.56 -7.56 -0.90
CA LEU A 188 -5.27 -8.13 -1.29
C LEU A 188 -5.34 -9.65 -1.32
N GLY A 189 -4.53 -10.27 -2.18
CA GLY A 189 -4.33 -11.72 -2.25
C GLY A 189 -5.14 -12.36 -3.37
N GLY A 190 -4.44 -12.84 -4.39
CA GLY A 190 -5.03 -13.50 -5.56
C GLY A 190 -5.92 -12.60 -6.44
N VAL A 191 -5.90 -11.28 -6.21
CA VAL A 191 -6.66 -10.33 -7.04
C VAL A 191 -5.99 -10.17 -8.39
N THR A 192 -6.82 -10.21 -9.44
CA THR A 192 -6.49 -10.00 -10.85
C THR A 192 -7.42 -8.95 -11.45
N ALA A 193 -7.15 -8.51 -12.68
CA ALA A 193 -8.05 -7.57 -13.37
C ALA A 193 -9.47 -8.14 -13.56
N GLU A 194 -9.57 -9.47 -13.78
CA GLU A 194 -10.83 -10.17 -14.04
C GLU A 194 -11.71 -10.36 -12.79
N ASN A 195 -11.09 -10.42 -11.59
CA ASN A 195 -11.84 -10.66 -10.35
C ASN A 195 -11.92 -9.45 -9.41
N ALA A 196 -11.29 -8.33 -9.78
CA ALA A 196 -11.25 -7.12 -8.96
C ALA A 196 -12.64 -6.53 -8.70
N SER A 197 -13.56 -6.59 -9.70
CA SER A 197 -14.95 -6.13 -9.56
C SER A 197 -15.66 -6.80 -8.38
N LEU A 198 -15.42 -8.10 -8.16
CA LEU A 198 -16.01 -8.84 -7.04
C LEU A 198 -15.57 -8.29 -5.67
N CYS A 199 -14.32 -7.78 -5.57
CA CYS A 199 -13.85 -7.15 -4.35
C CYS A 199 -14.55 -5.80 -4.11
N LEU A 200 -14.72 -4.98 -5.16
CA LEU A 200 -15.42 -3.70 -5.06
C LEU A 200 -16.91 -3.90 -4.74
N GLU A 201 -17.56 -4.88 -5.34
CA GLU A 201 -18.94 -5.29 -5.02
C GLU A 201 -19.09 -5.81 -3.57
N ALA A 202 -18.01 -6.36 -3.00
CA ALA A 202 -17.97 -6.73 -1.60
C ALA A 202 -17.77 -5.53 -0.66
N GLY A 203 -17.56 -4.32 -1.19
CA GLY A 203 -17.40 -3.08 -0.44
C GLY A 203 -15.95 -2.62 -0.28
N ALA A 204 -14.98 -3.27 -0.93
CA ALA A 204 -13.59 -2.81 -0.88
C ALA A 204 -13.46 -1.42 -1.53
N ALA A 205 -12.72 -0.53 -0.88
CA ALA A 205 -12.44 0.81 -1.40
C ALA A 205 -11.36 0.81 -2.52
N GLY A 206 -10.71 -0.33 -2.73
CA GLY A 206 -9.66 -0.45 -3.74
C GLY A 206 -8.93 -1.79 -3.70
N ILE A 207 -7.90 -1.88 -4.52
CA ILE A 207 -7.12 -3.09 -4.76
C ILE A 207 -5.66 -2.87 -4.37
N ALA A 208 -5.15 -3.76 -3.54
CA ALA A 208 -3.73 -3.89 -3.23
C ALA A 208 -3.17 -5.13 -3.94
N ALA A 209 -2.01 -5.02 -4.56
CA ALA A 209 -1.38 -6.16 -5.23
C ALA A 209 0.13 -6.00 -5.38
N ILE A 210 0.84 -7.13 -5.52
CA ILE A 210 2.25 -7.20 -5.93
C ILE A 210 2.29 -7.47 -7.43
N ARG A 211 2.03 -8.70 -7.83
CA ARG A 211 2.22 -9.19 -9.21
C ARG A 211 1.35 -8.48 -10.23
N LEU A 212 0.10 -8.13 -9.89
CA LEU A 212 -0.78 -7.41 -10.80
C LEU A 212 -0.15 -6.11 -11.31
N PHE A 213 0.54 -5.35 -10.44
CA PHE A 213 1.27 -4.14 -10.83
C PHE A 213 2.65 -4.45 -11.39
N GLN A 214 3.37 -5.42 -10.81
CA GLN A 214 4.79 -5.63 -11.08
C GLN A 214 5.04 -6.37 -12.40
N GLU A 215 4.15 -7.30 -12.76
CA GLU A 215 4.25 -8.12 -13.98
C GLU A 215 3.57 -7.48 -15.21
N ASN A 216 2.79 -6.40 -15.02
CA ASN A 216 2.04 -5.76 -16.08
C ASN A 216 2.44 -4.29 -16.26
N LYS A 217 2.02 -3.68 -17.37
CA LYS A 217 2.10 -2.24 -17.57
C LYS A 217 1.12 -1.56 -16.62
N ILE A 218 1.61 -0.73 -15.70
CA ILE A 218 0.77 -0.17 -14.62
C ILE A 218 -0.34 0.74 -15.17
N GLU A 219 -0.08 1.45 -16.27
CA GLU A 219 -1.09 2.28 -16.93
C GLU A 219 -2.32 1.46 -17.34
N ASP A 220 -2.14 0.26 -17.90
CA ASP A 220 -3.25 -0.60 -18.33
C ASP A 220 -4.00 -1.15 -17.12
N VAL A 221 -3.28 -1.58 -16.07
CA VAL A 221 -3.87 -2.01 -14.80
C VAL A 221 -4.67 -0.89 -14.15
N ALA A 222 -4.10 0.32 -14.06
CA ALA A 222 -4.76 1.47 -13.44
C ALA A 222 -6.03 1.87 -14.23
N ARG A 223 -5.96 1.86 -15.57
CA ARG A 223 -7.12 2.13 -16.43
C ARG A 223 -8.21 1.10 -16.22
N ALA A 224 -7.88 -0.19 -16.20
CA ALA A 224 -8.85 -1.27 -16.03
C ALA A 224 -9.52 -1.22 -14.65
N LEU A 225 -8.75 -1.04 -13.56
CA LEU A 225 -9.29 -1.00 -12.20
C LEU A 225 -10.10 0.27 -11.90
N ARG A 226 -9.78 1.39 -12.54
CA ARG A 226 -10.53 2.66 -12.36
C ARG A 226 -11.76 2.78 -13.24
N ALA A 227 -11.95 1.87 -14.19
CA ALA A 227 -13.14 1.76 -15.00
C ALA A 227 -14.25 0.89 -14.38
N LEU A 228 -13.95 0.19 -13.26
CA LEU A 228 -14.89 -0.59 -12.46
C LEU A 228 -15.72 0.29 -11.56
#